data_52ac4f74c03594032032c0031855afeb
#
_entry.id   52ac4f74c03594032032c0031855afeb
#
_cell.length_a   1.000
_cell.length_b   1.000
_cell.length_c   1.000
_cell.angle_alpha   90.00
_cell.angle_beta   90.00
_cell.angle_gamma   90.00
#
_symmetry.space_group_name_H-M   'P 1'
#
loop_
_entity.id
_entity.type
_entity.pdbx_description
1 polymer ?
#
loop_
_entity_poly.entity_id
_entity_poly.type
_entity_poly.pdbx_seq_one_letter_code
_entity_poly.pdbx_strand_id
1 'polypeptide(L)'
;MFQMAQNETEYWDLKIDYTIDEVTYTITEVIDVPASAKRKVNTFMGSDGTKYLVALIEPNTPKVAINNMQVGVWKMQNMMTFPVVDGYTVKIDPRMPSMGNHTSPNNVHATQATTGGLYDGKLSLTMTGYWKINLQLANAEGTVLKGEEITETVTASSIFFEIEF
;
A
#
# COMPACT_ATOMS: atom_id res chain seq x y z
N MET A 1 11.57 6.81 14.36
CA MET A 1 11.57 6.24 12.98
C MET A 1 12.42 5.00 13.01
N PHE A 2 11.90 3.85 12.57
CA PHE A 2 12.71 2.63 12.43
C PHE A 2 13.84 2.88 11.44
N GLN A 3 15.06 2.57 11.84
CA GLN A 3 16.24 2.78 11.01
C GLN A 3 16.47 1.61 10.03
N MET A 4 16.00 0.42 10.39
CA MET A 4 16.11 -0.78 9.56
C MET A 4 14.81 -1.56 9.54
N ALA A 5 14.40 -2.02 8.37
CA ALA A 5 13.15 -2.77 8.17
C ALA A 5 13.15 -4.19 8.80
N GLN A 6 14.24 -4.62 9.39
CA GLN A 6 14.43 -5.97 9.94
C GLN A 6 15.12 -5.96 11.31
N ASN A 7 14.97 -4.88 12.08
CA ASN A 7 15.56 -4.83 13.40
C ASN A 7 14.57 -5.39 14.43
N GLU A 8 14.77 -6.63 14.86
CA GLU A 8 13.95 -7.31 15.87
C GLU A 8 14.02 -6.67 17.27
N THR A 9 14.95 -5.73 17.46
CA THR A 9 15.12 -5.01 18.74
C THR A 9 14.48 -3.64 18.77
N GLU A 10 13.94 -3.15 17.64
CA GLU A 10 13.24 -1.87 17.57
C GLU A 10 11.74 -2.07 17.80
N TYR A 11 11.15 -1.16 18.59
CA TYR A 11 9.73 -1.13 18.89
C TYR A 11 9.22 0.32 18.90
N TRP A 12 7.91 0.49 18.90
CA TRP A 12 7.25 1.77 19.08
C TRP A 12 6.55 1.82 20.42
N ASP A 13 6.78 2.89 21.19
CA ASP A 13 5.90 3.26 22.29
C ASP A 13 4.75 4.09 21.71
N LEU A 14 3.56 3.50 21.68
CA LEU A 14 2.33 4.20 21.31
C LEU A 14 1.73 4.82 22.57
N LYS A 15 1.78 6.14 22.67
CA LYS A 15 1.09 6.88 23.73
C LYS A 15 -0.18 7.50 23.18
N ILE A 16 -1.32 7.19 23.78
CA ILE A 16 -2.63 7.72 23.41
C ILE A 16 -3.16 8.51 24.61
N ASP A 17 -3.30 9.82 24.43
CA ASP A 17 -4.00 10.68 25.38
C ASP A 17 -5.44 10.90 24.86
N TYR A 18 -6.45 10.60 25.68
CA TYR A 18 -7.86 10.80 25.33
C TYR A 18 -8.63 11.41 26.51
N THR A 19 -9.70 12.14 26.23
CA THR A 19 -10.47 12.85 27.23
C THR A 19 -11.91 12.36 27.24
N ILE A 20 -12.41 11.98 28.42
CA ILE A 20 -13.81 11.64 28.69
C ILE A 20 -14.27 12.49 29.88
N ASP A 21 -15.40 13.19 29.75
CA ASP A 21 -15.98 14.04 30.78
C ASP A 21 -14.95 14.99 31.43
N GLU A 22 -14.17 15.68 30.59
CA GLU A 22 -13.10 16.63 30.95
C GLU A 22 -11.91 16.02 31.70
N VAL A 23 -11.87 14.69 31.89
CA VAL A 23 -10.75 13.95 32.49
C VAL A 23 -9.89 13.36 31.40
N THR A 24 -8.58 13.66 31.41
CA THR A 24 -7.62 13.10 30.45
C THR A 24 -7.03 11.81 30.99
N TYR A 25 -7.06 10.81 30.15
CA TYR A 25 -6.46 9.48 30.38
C TYR A 25 -5.31 9.26 29.41
N THR A 26 -4.31 8.52 29.84
CA THR A 26 -3.17 8.10 29.01
C THR A 26 -3.08 6.60 28.98
N ILE A 27 -2.95 6.02 27.79
CA ILE A 27 -2.59 4.62 27.58
C ILE A 27 -1.24 4.58 26.89
N THR A 28 -0.35 3.70 27.33
CA THR A 28 0.92 3.42 26.68
C THR A 28 1.00 1.95 26.33
N GLU A 29 1.26 1.64 25.06
CA GLU A 29 1.41 0.28 24.54
C GLU A 29 2.70 0.17 23.75
N VAL A 30 3.38 -0.96 23.87
CA VAL A 30 4.56 -1.29 23.06
C VAL A 30 4.09 -2.03 21.81
N ILE A 31 4.45 -1.52 20.63
CA ILE A 31 4.11 -2.12 19.35
C ILE A 31 5.38 -2.60 18.66
N ASP A 32 5.47 -3.90 18.43
CA ASP A 32 6.49 -4.51 17.59
C ASP A 32 6.07 -4.46 16.13
N VAL A 33 6.97 -4.02 15.27
CA VAL A 33 6.72 -3.98 13.81
C VAL A 33 7.76 -4.85 13.11
N PRO A 34 7.55 -6.18 13.09
CA PRO A 34 8.46 -7.09 12.40
C PRO A 34 8.43 -6.87 10.89
N ALA A 35 9.54 -7.21 10.23
CA ALA A 35 9.59 -7.17 8.78
C ALA A 35 8.58 -8.16 8.18
N SER A 36 7.82 -7.70 7.20
CA SER A 36 6.92 -8.56 6.44
C SER A 36 7.71 -9.43 5.47
N ALA A 37 7.40 -10.73 5.42
CA ALA A 37 7.96 -11.64 4.41
C ALA A 37 7.51 -11.30 2.98
N LYS A 38 6.43 -10.53 2.84
CA LYS A 38 5.86 -10.07 1.56
C LYS A 38 5.85 -8.55 1.51
N ARG A 39 6.12 -7.99 0.34
CA ARG A 39 6.14 -6.55 0.14
C ARG A 39 4.73 -5.96 0.25
N LYS A 40 4.46 -5.27 1.34
CA LYS A 40 3.20 -4.53 1.58
C LYS A 40 3.37 -3.02 1.47
N VAL A 41 4.60 -2.53 1.42
CA VAL A 41 4.93 -1.10 1.38
C VAL A 41 5.95 -0.84 0.28
N ASN A 42 5.73 0.24 -0.47
CA ASN A 42 6.68 0.78 -1.43
C ASN A 42 7.03 2.21 -1.06
N THR A 43 8.31 2.55 -1.08
CA THR A 43 8.81 3.92 -0.94
C THR A 43 9.66 4.24 -2.17
N PHE A 44 9.36 5.34 -2.86
CA PHE A 44 10.01 5.70 -4.11
C PHE A 44 9.99 7.21 -4.38
N MET A 45 10.80 7.64 -5.34
CA MET A 45 10.72 8.97 -5.94
C MET A 45 9.79 8.91 -7.14
N GLY A 46 8.79 9.78 -7.16
CA GLY A 46 7.96 10.03 -8.34
C GLY A 46 8.73 10.81 -9.41
N SER A 47 8.21 10.80 -10.64
CA SER A 47 8.78 11.57 -11.75
C SER A 47 8.71 13.09 -11.52
N ASP A 48 7.87 13.53 -10.60
CA ASP A 48 7.75 14.92 -10.12
C ASP A 48 8.79 15.31 -9.06
N GLY A 49 9.72 14.40 -8.70
CA GLY A 49 10.73 14.62 -7.67
C GLY A 49 10.24 14.53 -6.24
N THR A 50 8.98 14.12 -6.01
CA THR A 50 8.41 13.91 -4.69
C THR A 50 8.63 12.49 -4.21
N LYS A 51 8.99 12.31 -2.93
CA LYS A 51 9.10 10.98 -2.32
C LYS A 51 7.73 10.53 -1.81
N TYR A 52 7.28 9.38 -2.31
CA TYR A 52 6.00 8.76 -1.96
C TYR A 52 6.19 7.49 -1.14
N LEU A 53 5.16 7.19 -0.34
CA LEU A 53 4.96 5.92 0.34
C LEU A 53 3.57 5.41 -0.06
N VAL A 54 3.51 4.15 -0.52
CA VAL A 54 2.26 3.46 -0.87
C VAL A 54 2.22 2.15 -0.11
N ALA A 55 1.16 1.93 0.68
CA ALA A 55 1.02 0.76 1.53
C ALA A 55 -0.30 0.03 1.31
N LEU A 56 -0.24 -1.30 1.23
CA LEU A 56 -1.41 -2.17 1.22
C LEU A 56 -1.94 -2.33 2.65
N ILE A 57 -3.18 -1.90 2.87
CA ILE A 57 -3.87 -1.99 4.17
C ILE A 57 -4.78 -3.23 4.19
N GLU A 58 -5.59 -3.43 3.12
CA GLU A 58 -6.44 -4.60 2.93
C GLU A 58 -6.26 -5.18 1.51
N PRO A 59 -6.40 -6.50 1.32
CA PRO A 59 -6.91 -7.50 2.25
C PRO A 59 -5.81 -8.05 3.19
N ASN A 60 -6.14 -8.17 4.49
CA ASN A 60 -5.30 -8.86 5.47
C ASN A 60 -5.50 -10.38 5.41
N THR A 61 -6.71 -10.83 5.07
CA THR A 61 -7.07 -12.22 4.84
C THR A 61 -7.61 -12.39 3.42
N PRO A 62 -6.71 -12.51 2.41
CA PRO A 62 -7.11 -12.65 1.02
C PRO A 62 -7.87 -13.96 0.77
N LYS A 63 -8.77 -13.94 -0.20
CA LYS A 63 -9.61 -15.08 -0.59
C LYS A 63 -9.63 -15.23 -2.11
N VAL A 64 -9.89 -16.43 -2.59
CA VAL A 64 -10.21 -16.70 -4.00
C VAL A 64 -11.59 -16.08 -4.31
N ALA A 65 -11.59 -14.77 -4.52
CA ALA A 65 -12.78 -13.93 -4.77
C ALA A 65 -12.34 -12.51 -5.18
N ILE A 66 -13.31 -11.65 -5.42
CA ILE A 66 -13.10 -10.21 -5.47
C ILE A 66 -12.98 -9.70 -4.02
N ASN A 67 -11.77 -9.33 -3.60
CA ASN A 67 -11.48 -8.77 -2.29
C ASN A 67 -11.66 -7.25 -2.30
N ASN A 68 -12.10 -6.68 -1.19
CA ASN A 68 -11.94 -5.24 -0.98
C ASN A 68 -10.44 -4.95 -0.87
N MET A 69 -9.99 -3.94 -1.60
CA MET A 69 -8.60 -3.49 -1.52
C MET A 69 -8.58 -2.10 -0.92
N GLN A 70 -7.70 -1.90 0.04
CA GLN A 70 -7.49 -0.61 0.66
C GLN A 70 -6.01 -0.27 0.65
N VAL A 71 -5.69 0.94 0.17
CA VAL A 71 -4.31 1.40 -0.01
C VAL A 71 -4.17 2.79 0.62
N GLY A 72 -3.09 2.99 1.36
CA GLY A 72 -2.69 4.32 1.81
C GLY A 72 -1.64 4.91 0.87
N VAL A 73 -1.76 6.21 0.58
CA VAL A 73 -0.80 6.98 -0.23
C VAL A 73 -0.40 8.23 0.52
N TRP A 74 0.89 8.36 0.78
CA TRP A 74 1.46 9.52 1.48
C TRP A 74 2.63 10.08 0.69
N LYS A 75 2.88 11.39 0.87
CA LYS A 75 4.08 12.05 0.37
C LYS A 75 4.95 12.53 1.52
N MET A 76 6.24 12.45 1.37
CA MET A 76 7.17 12.98 2.34
C MET A 76 7.25 14.51 2.20
N GLN A 77 6.73 15.22 3.17
CA GLN A 77 6.89 16.66 3.27
C GLN A 77 8.24 17.01 3.92
N ASN A 78 8.61 16.26 4.96
CA ASN A 78 9.90 16.29 5.62
C ASN A 78 10.13 14.93 6.32
N MET A 79 11.25 14.76 7.02
CA MET A 79 11.61 13.48 7.65
C MET A 79 10.61 12.99 8.71
N MET A 80 9.78 13.87 9.25
CA MET A 80 8.82 13.56 10.34
C MET A 80 7.35 13.66 9.89
N THR A 81 7.08 14.16 8.67
CA THR A 81 5.73 14.49 8.24
C THR A 81 5.43 13.85 6.88
N PHE A 82 4.41 13.00 6.86
CA PHE A 82 3.95 12.27 5.68
C PHE A 82 2.43 12.46 5.51
N PRO A 83 1.98 13.62 5.03
CA PRO A 83 0.55 13.83 4.78
C PRO A 83 0.02 12.87 3.71
N VAL A 84 -1.26 12.53 3.85
CA VAL A 84 -2.00 11.82 2.81
C VAL A 84 -2.00 12.64 1.53
N VAL A 85 -1.92 11.97 0.40
CA VAL A 85 -2.09 12.60 -0.92
C VAL A 85 -3.54 12.44 -1.34
N ASP A 86 -4.14 13.48 -1.90
CA ASP A 86 -5.54 13.46 -2.30
C ASP A 86 -5.72 13.43 -3.82
N GLY A 87 -6.79 12.74 -4.25
CA GLY A 87 -7.24 12.76 -5.65
C GLY A 87 -6.39 11.93 -6.62
N TYR A 88 -5.43 11.13 -6.13
CA TYR A 88 -4.61 10.25 -6.97
C TYR A 88 -5.35 8.94 -7.29
N THR A 89 -4.74 8.14 -8.15
CA THR A 89 -5.19 6.78 -8.48
C THR A 89 -4.04 5.82 -8.32
N VAL A 90 -4.28 4.72 -7.59
CA VAL A 90 -3.38 3.56 -7.59
C VAL A 90 -3.93 2.53 -8.56
N LYS A 91 -3.35 2.49 -9.77
CA LYS A 91 -3.68 1.46 -10.76
C LYS A 91 -3.07 0.13 -10.31
N ILE A 92 -3.80 -0.96 -10.52
CA ILE A 92 -3.39 -2.30 -10.14
C ILE A 92 -3.48 -3.26 -11.32
N ASP A 93 -2.53 -4.19 -11.40
CA ASP A 93 -2.51 -5.31 -12.33
C ASP A 93 -1.96 -6.55 -11.60
N PRO A 94 -2.83 -7.40 -11.02
CA PRO A 94 -2.42 -8.61 -10.34
C PRO A 94 -1.98 -9.68 -11.34
N ARG A 95 -0.82 -10.28 -11.09
CA ARG A 95 -0.22 -11.34 -11.90
C ARG A 95 0.31 -12.49 -11.05
N MET A 96 0.24 -13.70 -11.58
CA MET A 96 0.87 -14.89 -11.02
C MET A 96 2.11 -15.27 -11.83
N PRO A 97 3.33 -14.91 -11.39
CA PRO A 97 4.55 -15.20 -12.15
C PRO A 97 4.78 -16.70 -12.39
N SER A 98 4.44 -17.54 -11.41
CA SER A 98 4.57 -19.01 -11.50
C SER A 98 3.60 -19.65 -12.51
N MET A 99 2.58 -18.92 -12.97
CA MET A 99 1.56 -19.39 -13.91
C MET A 99 1.64 -18.63 -15.24
N GLY A 100 2.84 -18.41 -15.75
CA GLY A 100 3.05 -17.70 -17.01
C GLY A 100 2.60 -16.26 -16.98
N ASN A 101 2.70 -15.60 -15.82
CA ASN A 101 2.24 -14.23 -15.59
C ASN A 101 0.72 -14.06 -15.81
N HIS A 102 -0.04 -15.11 -15.50
CA HIS A 102 -1.51 -15.09 -15.58
C HIS A 102 -2.11 -13.92 -14.80
N THR A 103 -3.08 -13.23 -15.41
CA THR A 103 -3.78 -12.11 -14.81
C THR A 103 -5.15 -12.54 -14.24
N SER A 104 -5.70 -11.73 -13.37
CA SER A 104 -7.07 -11.87 -12.88
C SER A 104 -7.97 -10.76 -13.43
N PRO A 105 -9.18 -11.06 -13.92
CA PRO A 105 -10.14 -10.07 -14.39
C PRO A 105 -10.88 -9.38 -13.22
N ASN A 106 -11.68 -8.36 -13.54
CA ASN A 106 -12.60 -7.69 -12.60
C ASN A 106 -11.90 -6.93 -11.45
N ASN A 107 -10.69 -6.42 -11.70
CA ASN A 107 -10.03 -5.52 -10.78
C ASN A 107 -10.59 -4.09 -10.93
N VAL A 108 -10.62 -3.35 -9.83
CA VAL A 108 -10.93 -1.91 -9.84
C VAL A 108 -9.74 -1.18 -9.22
N HIS A 109 -9.20 -0.22 -9.94
CA HIS A 109 -8.12 0.64 -9.45
C HIS A 109 -8.54 1.35 -8.16
N ALA A 110 -7.61 1.54 -7.24
CA ALA A 110 -7.92 2.19 -5.98
C ALA A 110 -7.97 3.71 -6.15
N THR A 111 -9.08 4.30 -5.73
CA THR A 111 -9.36 5.73 -5.74
C THR A 111 -9.86 6.17 -4.37
N GLN A 112 -9.71 7.44 -4.07
CA GLN A 112 -10.09 8.01 -2.79
C GLN A 112 -11.53 8.51 -2.84
N ALA A 113 -12.37 8.08 -1.89
CA ALA A 113 -13.76 8.52 -1.79
C ALA A 113 -13.92 9.85 -1.04
N THR A 114 -13.02 10.12 -0.08
CA THR A 114 -13.04 11.33 0.76
C THR A 114 -11.63 11.86 0.94
N THR A 115 -11.47 13.17 0.91
CA THR A 115 -10.21 13.88 1.18
C THR A 115 -9.60 13.43 2.51
N GLY A 116 -8.31 13.15 2.53
CA GLY A 116 -7.58 12.64 3.70
C GLY A 116 -7.80 11.17 4.00
N GLY A 117 -8.67 10.46 3.26
CA GLY A 117 -8.98 9.06 3.45
C GLY A 117 -8.00 8.10 2.76
N LEU A 118 -8.24 6.81 2.95
CA LEU A 118 -7.57 5.75 2.20
C LEU A 118 -8.18 5.61 0.79
N TYR A 119 -7.49 4.88 -0.06
CA TYR A 119 -7.89 4.59 -1.43
C TYR A 119 -8.54 3.21 -1.48
N ASP A 120 -9.76 3.14 -1.97
CA ASP A 120 -10.55 1.92 -2.07
C ASP A 120 -10.59 1.41 -3.51
N GLY A 121 -10.38 0.11 -3.68
CA GLY A 121 -10.41 -0.60 -4.95
C GLY A 121 -10.95 -2.02 -4.79
N LYS A 122 -10.87 -2.80 -5.87
CA LYS A 122 -11.23 -4.23 -5.87
C LYS A 122 -10.06 -5.03 -6.44
N LEU A 123 -9.65 -6.04 -5.68
CA LEU A 123 -8.61 -6.97 -6.06
C LEU A 123 -9.21 -8.35 -6.26
N SER A 124 -9.30 -8.78 -7.49
CA SER A 124 -9.75 -10.12 -7.84
C SER A 124 -8.58 -11.09 -7.80
N LEU A 125 -8.74 -12.17 -7.05
CA LEU A 125 -7.79 -13.27 -6.97
C LEU A 125 -8.53 -14.54 -7.35
N THR A 126 -8.10 -15.21 -8.42
CA THR A 126 -8.82 -16.35 -9.01
C THR A 126 -8.36 -17.70 -8.49
N MET A 127 -7.24 -17.75 -7.80
CA MET A 127 -6.68 -18.96 -7.20
C MET A 127 -5.75 -18.63 -6.03
N THR A 128 -5.44 -19.62 -5.21
CA THR A 128 -4.44 -19.52 -4.14
C THR A 128 -3.02 -19.49 -4.71
N GLY A 129 -2.05 -19.06 -3.92
CA GLY A 129 -0.63 -19.02 -4.26
C GLY A 129 -0.08 -17.59 -4.28
N TYR A 130 1.10 -17.43 -4.88
CA TYR A 130 1.80 -16.14 -4.90
C TYR A 130 1.30 -15.23 -6.03
N TRP A 131 0.87 -14.04 -5.62
CA TRP A 131 0.44 -12.96 -6.51
C TRP A 131 1.36 -11.75 -6.37
N LYS A 132 1.79 -11.20 -7.51
CA LYS A 132 2.43 -9.90 -7.62
C LYS A 132 1.39 -8.89 -8.11
N ILE A 133 1.02 -7.94 -7.27
CA ILE A 133 0.08 -6.87 -7.61
C ILE A 133 0.90 -5.70 -8.14
N ASN A 134 1.09 -5.62 -9.45
CA ASN A 134 1.81 -4.52 -10.09
C ASN A 134 1.04 -3.23 -9.94
N LEU A 135 1.75 -2.13 -9.69
CA LEU A 135 1.15 -0.83 -9.38
C LEU A 135 1.64 0.24 -10.36
N GLN A 136 0.78 1.22 -10.59
CA GLN A 136 1.19 2.54 -11.08
C GLN A 136 0.54 3.59 -10.17
N LEU A 137 1.31 4.57 -9.70
CA LEU A 137 0.77 5.74 -9.03
C LEU A 137 0.55 6.84 -10.07
N ALA A 138 -0.71 7.24 -10.27
CA ALA A 138 -1.08 8.36 -11.12
C ALA A 138 -1.61 9.53 -10.28
N ASN A 139 -1.22 10.76 -10.64
CA ASN A 139 -1.70 11.97 -9.98
C ASN A 139 -3.14 12.32 -10.40
N ALA A 140 -3.68 13.42 -9.87
CA ALA A 140 -5.05 13.86 -10.13
C ALA A 140 -5.31 14.16 -11.63
N GLU A 141 -4.30 14.54 -12.38
CA GLU A 141 -4.36 14.79 -13.84
C GLU A 141 -4.22 13.49 -14.66
N GLY A 142 -4.02 12.33 -13.98
CA GLY A 142 -3.85 11.04 -14.64
C GLY A 142 -2.43 10.73 -15.10
N THR A 143 -1.46 11.62 -14.81
CA THR A 143 -0.05 11.37 -15.14
C THR A 143 0.54 10.32 -14.22
N VAL A 144 1.15 9.28 -14.80
CA VAL A 144 1.83 8.23 -14.02
C VAL A 144 3.15 8.76 -13.48
N LEU A 145 3.26 8.82 -12.16
CA LEU A 145 4.44 9.30 -11.44
C LEU A 145 5.45 8.17 -11.18
N LYS A 146 4.98 6.93 -11.06
CA LYS A 146 5.81 5.74 -10.85
C LYS A 146 5.05 4.48 -11.21
N GLY A 147 5.81 3.46 -11.61
CA GLY A 147 5.30 2.15 -12.01
C GLY A 147 5.08 2.05 -13.51
N GLU A 148 5.13 0.85 -14.03
CA GLU A 148 5.04 0.51 -15.44
C GLU A 148 3.77 -0.29 -15.72
N GLU A 149 3.17 -0.05 -16.88
CA GLU A 149 2.10 -0.89 -17.41
C GLU A 149 2.66 -2.26 -17.80
N ILE A 150 1.95 -3.32 -17.46
CA ILE A 150 2.36 -4.68 -17.81
C ILE A 150 1.93 -4.97 -19.24
N THR A 151 2.92 -5.31 -20.06
CA THR A 151 2.79 -5.61 -21.48
C THR A 151 3.48 -6.95 -21.79
N GLU A 152 3.54 -7.35 -23.04
CA GLU A 152 4.30 -8.52 -23.46
C GLU A 152 5.80 -8.38 -23.18
N THR A 153 6.34 -7.17 -23.19
CA THR A 153 7.76 -6.87 -22.98
C THR A 153 8.09 -6.42 -21.56
N VAL A 154 7.11 -5.87 -20.83
CA VAL A 154 7.24 -5.41 -19.44
C VAL A 154 6.44 -6.36 -18.54
N THR A 155 7.12 -7.34 -17.96
CA THR A 155 6.50 -8.41 -17.16
C THR A 155 6.25 -8.06 -15.70
N ALA A 156 6.81 -6.97 -15.19
CA ALA A 156 6.62 -6.51 -13.82
C ALA A 156 6.83 -5.00 -13.72
N SER A 157 6.05 -4.36 -12.83
CA SER A 157 6.25 -2.95 -12.47
C SER A 157 7.37 -2.80 -11.44
N SER A 158 8.03 -1.64 -11.43
CA SER A 158 9.05 -1.27 -10.43
C SER A 158 8.48 -1.11 -9.03
N ILE A 159 7.16 -0.88 -8.91
CA ILE A 159 6.43 -0.85 -7.64
C ILE A 159 5.32 -1.90 -7.65
N PHE A 160 5.22 -2.67 -6.56
CA PHE A 160 4.25 -3.76 -6.47
C PHE A 160 3.99 -4.17 -5.02
N PHE A 161 2.86 -4.79 -4.77
CA PHE A 161 2.62 -5.55 -3.54
C PHE A 161 2.74 -7.05 -3.80
N GLU A 162 2.94 -7.79 -2.72
CA GLU A 162 2.96 -9.25 -2.74
C GLU A 162 1.90 -9.82 -1.81
N ILE A 163 1.15 -10.78 -2.32
CA ILE A 163 0.16 -11.56 -1.57
C ILE A 163 0.42 -13.04 -1.84
N GLU A 164 0.36 -13.84 -0.78
CA GLU A 164 0.41 -15.31 -0.89
C GLU A 164 -0.51 -15.93 0.16
N PHE A 165 -1.33 -16.89 -0.24
CA PHE A 165 -2.32 -17.53 0.64
C PHE A 165 -2.77 -18.88 0.08
#